data_efb853e98c9be206ae298cb85d8b5bb0
#
_entry.id   efb853e98c9be206ae298cb85d8b5bb0
#
_cell.length_a   1.000
_cell.length_b   1.000
_cell.length_c   1.000
_cell.angle_alpha   90.00
_cell.angle_beta   90.00
_cell.angle_gamma   90.00
#
_symmetry.space_group_name_H-M   'P 1'
#
loop_
_entity.id
_entity.type
_entity.pdbx_description
1 polymer ?
#
loop_
_entity_poly.entity_id
_entity_poly.type
_entity_poly.pdbx_seq_one_letter_code
_entity_poly.pdbx_strand_id
1 'polypeptide(L)'
;MSTYFVGDLQGCYDELQLLLARVDFNPTQDKLYLVGDLVARGDKSLECLRFVKSLGNAAQTVLGNHDLHLIATALGIKKVKPRDRVDAIFNAPDFDELIHWLRHQPLLVHNEKLNFLMAHAGISPDWNLETAKSCAAEVEQILQHGDFHYLIENMYSEQPDRWSPDLQGLARHRYIINTFTRMRFCYLDHRFDFACKSPLKDAPAELTPWFNLDNPLYKQIPIVFGHWASLVDEPTPPGIYALDTGCVWNNRMTMLRWEDKQLFTQTAVKNYSDF
;
A
#
# COMPACT_ATOMS: atom_id res chain seq x y z
N MET A 1 -8.95 -12.47 -20.35
CA MET A 1 -7.80 -12.06 -19.54
C MET A 1 -8.07 -10.64 -19.07
N SER A 2 -8.30 -10.48 -17.80
CA SER A 2 -8.59 -9.18 -17.18
C SER A 2 -7.55 -8.86 -16.11
N THR A 3 -7.35 -7.58 -15.87
CA THR A 3 -6.42 -7.07 -14.87
C THR A 3 -7.21 -6.31 -13.80
N TYR A 4 -7.10 -6.75 -12.56
CA TYR A 4 -7.81 -6.17 -11.44
C TYR A 4 -6.84 -5.57 -10.42
N PHE A 5 -7.22 -4.42 -9.85
CA PHE A 5 -6.53 -3.80 -8.73
C PHE A 5 -7.48 -3.74 -7.53
N VAL A 6 -7.00 -4.08 -6.36
CA VAL A 6 -7.78 -4.07 -5.12
C VAL A 6 -7.12 -3.15 -4.11
N GLY A 7 -7.94 -2.37 -3.41
CA GLY A 7 -7.51 -1.55 -2.30
C GLY A 7 -7.02 -2.34 -1.09
N ASP A 8 -6.70 -1.64 -0.02
CA ASP A 8 -6.19 -2.20 1.22
C ASP A 8 -7.08 -3.36 1.71
N LEU A 9 -6.48 -4.53 1.93
CA LEU A 9 -7.21 -5.70 2.44
C LEU A 9 -7.42 -5.62 3.95
N GLN A 10 -6.39 -5.31 4.68
CA GLN A 10 -6.40 -5.20 6.14
C GLN A 10 -7.17 -6.34 6.83
N GLY A 11 -6.96 -7.59 6.37
CA GLY A 11 -7.63 -8.76 6.92
C GLY A 11 -9.12 -8.92 6.54
N CYS A 12 -9.65 -8.12 5.61
CA CYS A 12 -11.01 -8.23 5.07
C CYS A 12 -11.07 -9.30 3.95
N TYR A 13 -10.77 -10.54 4.32
CA TYR A 13 -10.67 -11.66 3.36
C TYR A 13 -11.99 -12.01 2.70
N ASP A 14 -13.10 -11.98 3.45
CA ASP A 14 -14.42 -12.37 2.94
C ASP A 14 -14.87 -11.42 1.84
N GLU A 15 -14.65 -10.13 2.01
CA GLU A 15 -14.96 -9.11 1.02
C GLU A 15 -14.15 -9.29 -0.26
N LEU A 16 -12.87 -9.63 -0.12
CA LEU A 16 -12.03 -9.95 -1.27
C LEU A 16 -12.60 -11.14 -2.05
N GLN A 17 -12.97 -12.23 -1.36
CA GLN A 17 -13.52 -13.42 -2.01
C GLN A 17 -14.84 -13.10 -2.73
N LEU A 18 -15.70 -12.28 -2.13
CA LEU A 18 -16.95 -11.83 -2.75
C LEU A 18 -16.72 -10.99 -4.01
N LEU A 19 -15.71 -10.09 -3.99
CA LEU A 19 -15.35 -9.32 -5.17
C LEU A 19 -14.80 -10.21 -6.29
N LEU A 20 -13.91 -11.13 -5.96
CA LEU A 20 -13.34 -12.07 -6.93
C LEU A 20 -14.42 -12.97 -7.56
N ALA A 21 -15.37 -13.46 -6.75
CA ALA A 21 -16.51 -14.23 -7.25
C ALA A 21 -17.41 -13.41 -8.18
N ARG A 22 -17.63 -12.12 -7.86
CA ARG A 22 -18.48 -11.23 -8.68
C ARG A 22 -17.95 -11.01 -10.10
N VAL A 23 -16.63 -11.10 -10.28
CA VAL A 23 -15.98 -10.90 -11.58
C VAL A 23 -15.53 -12.22 -12.22
N ASP A 24 -15.91 -13.36 -11.65
CA ASP A 24 -15.49 -14.69 -12.07
C ASP A 24 -13.97 -14.79 -12.25
N PHE A 25 -13.21 -14.25 -11.29
CA PHE A 25 -11.75 -14.19 -11.36
C PHE A 25 -11.14 -15.57 -11.54
N ASN A 26 -10.35 -15.72 -12.60
CA ASN A 26 -9.65 -16.96 -12.92
C ASN A 26 -8.12 -16.75 -12.88
N PRO A 27 -7.39 -17.28 -11.89
CA PRO A 27 -5.96 -17.06 -11.74
C PRO A 27 -5.11 -17.66 -12.87
N THR A 28 -5.68 -18.53 -13.71
CA THR A 28 -4.97 -19.05 -14.89
C THR A 28 -4.98 -18.08 -16.08
N GLN A 29 -5.86 -17.06 -16.04
CA GLN A 29 -6.06 -16.11 -17.14
C GLN A 29 -5.91 -14.66 -16.69
N ASP A 30 -6.35 -14.33 -15.49
CA ASP A 30 -6.44 -12.97 -14.99
C ASP A 30 -5.25 -12.59 -14.10
N LYS A 31 -5.08 -11.30 -13.86
CA LYS A 31 -4.08 -10.73 -12.96
C LYS A 31 -4.73 -9.91 -11.87
N LEU A 32 -4.23 -10.09 -10.64
CA LEU A 32 -4.65 -9.36 -9.46
C LEU A 32 -3.49 -8.54 -8.92
N TYR A 33 -3.67 -7.23 -8.85
CA TYR A 33 -2.74 -6.30 -8.21
C TYR A 33 -3.35 -5.79 -6.89
N LEU A 34 -2.54 -5.78 -5.82
CA LEU A 34 -2.97 -5.33 -4.50
C LEU A 34 -2.10 -4.16 -4.07
N VAL A 35 -2.73 -3.10 -3.60
CA VAL A 35 -2.03 -1.86 -3.26
C VAL A 35 -1.32 -1.90 -1.90
N GLY A 36 -1.18 -3.07 -1.28
CA GLY A 36 -0.55 -3.28 0.02
C GLY A 36 -1.54 -3.29 1.17
N ASP A 37 -1.01 -3.25 2.39
CA ASP A 37 -1.76 -3.40 3.63
C ASP A 37 -2.66 -4.64 3.59
N LEU A 38 -2.03 -5.80 3.37
CA LEU A 38 -2.74 -7.09 3.34
C LEU A 38 -3.26 -7.46 4.72
N VAL A 39 -2.63 -6.96 5.76
CA VAL A 39 -2.79 -7.39 7.16
C VAL A 39 -3.24 -6.25 8.08
N ALA A 40 -3.53 -6.64 9.30
CA ALA A 40 -3.91 -5.81 10.44
C ALA A 40 -5.37 -5.34 10.42
N ARG A 41 -5.91 -5.07 11.61
CA ARG A 41 -7.26 -4.55 11.89
C ARG A 41 -8.38 -5.57 11.68
N GLY A 42 -8.51 -6.13 10.49
CA GLY A 42 -9.45 -7.21 10.21
C GLY A 42 -8.98 -8.53 10.83
N ASP A 43 -9.90 -9.47 10.95
CA ASP A 43 -9.69 -10.71 11.72
C ASP A 43 -9.14 -11.86 10.89
N LYS A 44 -9.00 -11.69 9.55
CA LYS A 44 -8.53 -12.74 8.63
C LYS A 44 -7.22 -12.36 7.90
N SER A 45 -6.28 -11.74 8.63
CA SER A 45 -4.99 -11.35 8.08
C SER A 45 -4.16 -12.55 7.61
N LEU A 46 -4.22 -13.68 8.32
CA LEU A 46 -3.54 -14.91 7.92
C LEU A 46 -4.06 -15.45 6.59
N GLU A 47 -5.38 -15.48 6.44
CA GLU A 47 -6.06 -15.92 5.23
C GLU A 47 -5.70 -15.01 4.04
N CYS A 48 -5.64 -13.69 4.24
CA CYS A 48 -5.20 -12.75 3.22
C CYS A 48 -3.78 -13.07 2.74
N LEU A 49 -2.82 -13.23 3.65
CA LEU A 49 -1.44 -13.54 3.30
C LEU A 49 -1.33 -14.87 2.53
N ARG A 50 -1.95 -15.92 3.05
CA ARG A 50 -1.92 -17.25 2.42
C ARG A 50 -2.55 -17.24 1.04
N PHE A 51 -3.70 -16.59 0.90
CA PHE A 51 -4.39 -16.51 -0.38
C PHE A 51 -3.56 -15.77 -1.42
N VAL A 52 -3.10 -14.55 -1.13
CA VAL A 52 -2.31 -13.75 -2.07
C VAL A 52 -1.04 -14.48 -2.46
N LYS A 53 -0.33 -15.08 -1.49
CA LYS A 53 0.86 -15.91 -1.74
C LYS A 53 0.54 -17.11 -2.64
N SER A 54 -0.59 -17.80 -2.42
CA SER A 54 -0.98 -18.99 -3.17
C SER A 54 -1.29 -18.71 -4.64
N LEU A 55 -1.66 -17.48 -4.99
CA LEU A 55 -1.92 -17.08 -6.37
C LEU A 55 -0.64 -17.02 -7.23
N GLY A 56 0.54 -17.01 -6.61
CA GLY A 56 1.83 -16.99 -7.32
C GLY A 56 1.88 -15.88 -8.37
N ASN A 57 2.19 -16.23 -9.60
CA ASN A 57 2.31 -15.25 -10.69
C ASN A 57 0.98 -14.58 -11.10
N ALA A 58 -0.16 -15.06 -10.63
CA ALA A 58 -1.46 -14.43 -10.90
C ALA A 58 -1.70 -13.19 -10.05
N ALA A 59 -0.98 -13.03 -8.92
CA ALA A 59 -1.09 -11.87 -8.06
C ALA A 59 0.25 -11.16 -7.88
N GLN A 60 0.20 -9.84 -7.69
CA GLN A 60 1.32 -9.00 -7.28
C GLN A 60 0.85 -7.95 -6.29
N THR A 61 1.54 -7.82 -5.16
CA THR A 61 1.28 -6.81 -4.15
C THR A 61 2.46 -5.88 -3.98
N VAL A 62 2.22 -4.68 -3.46
CA VAL A 62 3.27 -3.83 -2.90
C VAL A 62 3.21 -3.88 -1.38
N LEU A 63 4.26 -3.44 -0.70
CA LEU A 63 4.29 -3.33 0.76
C LEU A 63 3.57 -2.06 1.20
N GLY A 64 2.62 -2.23 2.12
CA GLY A 64 2.02 -1.13 2.86
C GLY A 64 2.67 -0.90 4.23
N ASN A 65 2.25 0.14 4.93
CA ASN A 65 2.80 0.45 6.25
C ASN A 65 2.41 -0.60 7.31
N HIS A 66 1.25 -1.23 7.21
CA HIS A 66 0.87 -2.32 8.10
C HIS A 66 1.64 -3.60 7.80
N ASP A 67 1.98 -3.87 6.55
CA ASP A 67 2.83 -4.99 6.16
C ASP A 67 4.24 -4.84 6.73
N LEU A 68 4.85 -3.65 6.59
CA LEU A 68 6.15 -3.34 7.21
C LEU A 68 6.08 -3.42 8.74
N HIS A 69 4.97 -3.00 9.34
CA HIS A 69 4.78 -3.10 10.79
C HIS A 69 4.65 -4.56 11.26
N LEU A 70 4.00 -5.43 10.48
CA LEU A 70 3.98 -6.87 10.76
C LEU A 70 5.40 -7.45 10.73
N ILE A 71 6.22 -7.10 9.75
CA ILE A 71 7.63 -7.52 9.68
C ILE A 71 8.38 -7.05 10.94
N ALA A 72 8.18 -5.80 11.38
CA ALA A 72 8.80 -5.26 12.58
C ALA A 72 8.38 -5.99 13.86
N THR A 73 7.12 -6.42 13.96
CA THR A 73 6.64 -7.22 15.09
C THR A 73 7.16 -8.65 15.03
N ALA A 74 7.26 -9.24 13.83
CA ALA A 74 7.84 -10.57 13.62
C ALA A 74 9.32 -10.64 14.04
N LEU A 75 10.07 -9.56 13.85
CA LEU A 75 11.46 -9.42 14.29
C LEU A 75 11.61 -9.08 15.78
N GLY A 76 10.51 -8.94 16.52
CA GLY A 76 10.54 -8.53 17.93
C GLY A 76 10.88 -7.04 18.17
N ILE A 77 11.02 -6.24 17.12
CA ILE A 77 11.35 -4.81 17.19
C ILE A 77 10.16 -4.00 17.73
N LYS A 78 8.95 -4.40 17.38
CA LYS A 78 7.69 -3.81 17.88
C LYS A 78 6.83 -4.86 18.57
N LYS A 79 6.01 -4.41 19.51
CA LYS A 79 5.04 -5.28 20.16
C LYS A 79 3.77 -5.38 19.32
N VAL A 80 3.21 -6.58 19.26
CA VAL A 80 1.87 -6.80 18.70
C VAL A 80 0.86 -6.01 19.52
N LYS A 81 -0.02 -5.28 18.85
CA LYS A 81 -1.13 -4.57 19.50
C LYS A 81 -2.40 -5.38 19.31
N PRO A 82 -3.23 -5.58 20.35
CA PRO A 82 -4.48 -6.36 20.23
C PRO A 82 -5.36 -5.93 19.05
N ARG A 83 -5.43 -4.63 18.80
CA ARG A 83 -6.19 -4.06 17.68
C ARG A 83 -5.68 -4.47 16.30
N ASP A 84 -4.45 -4.97 16.18
CA ASP A 84 -3.89 -5.38 14.88
C ASP A 84 -4.35 -6.79 14.49
N ARG A 85 -4.88 -7.61 15.44
CA ARG A 85 -5.50 -8.93 15.20
C ARG A 85 -4.64 -9.86 14.34
N VAL A 86 -3.34 -9.88 14.60
CA VAL A 86 -2.37 -10.66 13.82
C VAL A 86 -1.88 -11.92 14.53
N ASP A 87 -2.43 -12.25 15.72
CA ASP A 87 -2.00 -13.41 16.54
C ASP A 87 -2.06 -14.73 15.77
N ALA A 88 -3.05 -14.90 14.89
CA ALA A 88 -3.15 -16.09 14.06
C ALA A 88 -1.92 -16.29 13.16
N ILE A 89 -1.30 -15.20 12.69
CA ILE A 89 -0.09 -15.25 11.87
C ILE A 89 1.08 -15.79 12.71
N PHE A 90 1.26 -15.29 13.95
CA PHE A 90 2.35 -15.69 14.82
C PHE A 90 2.25 -17.15 15.28
N ASN A 91 1.04 -17.70 15.34
CA ASN A 91 0.79 -19.10 15.69
C ASN A 91 0.72 -20.04 14.47
N ALA A 92 0.89 -19.51 13.26
CA ALA A 92 0.79 -20.31 12.04
C ALA A 92 2.04 -21.18 11.83
N PRO A 93 1.89 -22.43 11.39
CA PRO A 93 3.05 -23.32 11.13
C PRO A 93 3.94 -22.82 9.97
N ASP A 94 3.40 -21.99 9.10
CA ASP A 94 4.06 -21.37 7.95
C ASP A 94 4.48 -19.90 8.21
N PHE A 95 4.55 -19.49 9.49
CA PHE A 95 4.88 -18.12 9.90
C PHE A 95 6.15 -17.58 9.22
N ASP A 96 7.27 -18.30 9.35
CA ASP A 96 8.56 -17.87 8.81
C ASP A 96 8.50 -17.72 7.28
N GLU A 97 7.81 -18.62 6.61
CA GLU A 97 7.63 -18.59 5.15
C GLU A 97 6.76 -17.40 4.72
N LEU A 98 5.70 -17.08 5.47
CA LEU A 98 4.83 -15.95 5.21
C LEU A 98 5.56 -14.61 5.39
N ILE A 99 6.31 -14.45 6.48
CA ILE A 99 7.11 -13.24 6.75
C ILE A 99 8.23 -13.09 5.72
N HIS A 100 8.90 -14.18 5.36
CA HIS A 100 9.92 -14.18 4.32
C HIS A 100 9.32 -13.72 2.97
N TRP A 101 8.19 -14.32 2.56
CA TRP A 101 7.49 -13.93 1.33
C TRP A 101 7.06 -12.47 1.34
N LEU A 102 6.44 -12.00 2.44
CA LEU A 102 5.97 -10.61 2.56
C LEU A 102 7.13 -9.62 2.43
N ARG A 103 8.25 -9.89 3.11
CA ARG A 103 9.45 -9.04 3.08
C ARG A 103 10.07 -8.91 1.68
N HIS A 104 9.78 -9.84 0.78
CA HIS A 104 10.27 -9.82 -0.61
C HIS A 104 9.30 -9.14 -1.58
N GLN A 105 8.18 -8.60 -1.09
CA GLN A 105 7.29 -7.84 -1.97
C GLN A 105 7.86 -6.45 -2.26
N PRO A 106 7.60 -5.88 -3.45
CA PRO A 106 8.12 -4.57 -3.85
C PRO A 106 7.43 -3.41 -3.12
N LEU A 107 8.04 -2.23 -3.16
CA LEU A 107 7.44 -0.94 -2.78
C LEU A 107 6.78 -0.25 -3.98
N LEU A 108 7.28 -0.53 -5.19
CA LEU A 108 6.78 0.05 -6.43
C LEU A 108 6.65 -1.03 -7.51
N VAL A 109 5.52 -1.04 -8.18
CA VAL A 109 5.33 -1.82 -9.42
C VAL A 109 5.18 -0.85 -10.58
N HIS A 110 6.01 -1.02 -11.61
CA HIS A 110 5.87 -0.36 -12.92
C HIS A 110 5.59 -1.42 -13.97
N ASN A 111 4.44 -1.33 -14.62
CA ASN A 111 4.11 -2.20 -15.75
C ASN A 111 4.06 -1.36 -17.04
N GLU A 112 5.11 -1.43 -17.83
CA GLU A 112 5.23 -0.67 -19.09
C GLU A 112 4.17 -1.08 -20.11
N LYS A 113 3.86 -2.38 -20.18
CA LYS A 113 2.91 -2.91 -21.17
C LYS A 113 1.47 -2.44 -20.91
N LEU A 114 1.06 -2.40 -19.65
CA LEU A 114 -0.26 -1.92 -19.23
C LEU A 114 -0.25 -0.42 -18.90
N ASN A 115 0.92 0.20 -18.92
CA ASN A 115 1.15 1.60 -18.63
C ASN A 115 0.54 2.05 -17.29
N PHE A 116 1.09 1.55 -16.17
CA PHE A 116 0.72 2.01 -14.83
C PHE A 116 1.89 1.94 -13.86
N LEU A 117 1.78 2.74 -12.80
CA LEU A 117 2.55 2.64 -11.56
C LEU A 117 1.61 2.24 -10.43
N MET A 118 2.09 1.38 -9.53
CA MET A 118 1.37 1.04 -8.30
C MET A 118 2.33 1.15 -7.12
N ALA A 119 1.93 1.93 -6.12
CA ALA A 119 2.60 2.04 -4.83
C ALA A 119 1.53 2.12 -3.73
N HIS A 120 1.87 1.79 -2.48
CA HIS A 120 0.85 1.79 -1.43
C HIS A 120 0.31 3.18 -1.13
N ALA A 121 1.17 4.20 -0.91
CA ALA A 121 0.70 5.55 -0.55
C ALA A 121 0.84 6.59 -1.68
N GLY A 122 1.68 6.33 -2.68
CA GLY A 122 1.90 7.23 -3.80
C GLY A 122 3.37 7.37 -4.19
N ILE A 123 3.67 8.42 -4.95
CA ILE A 123 5.01 8.73 -5.47
C ILE A 123 5.34 10.17 -5.13
N SER A 124 6.57 10.44 -4.67
CA SER A 124 7.00 11.79 -4.28
C SER A 124 6.82 12.81 -5.41
N PRO A 125 6.32 14.02 -5.09
CA PRO A 125 6.21 15.10 -6.09
C PRO A 125 7.57 15.54 -6.68
N ASP A 126 8.68 15.21 -6.01
CA ASP A 126 10.03 15.54 -6.48
C ASP A 126 10.64 14.48 -7.40
N TRP A 127 9.97 13.35 -7.65
CA TRP A 127 10.52 12.23 -8.39
C TRP A 127 10.02 12.13 -9.81
N ASN A 128 10.93 11.91 -10.75
CA ASN A 128 10.59 11.33 -12.04
C ASN A 128 10.54 9.79 -11.94
N LEU A 129 10.18 9.13 -13.03
CA LEU A 129 10.05 7.67 -13.07
C LEU A 129 11.34 6.94 -12.67
N GLU A 130 12.49 7.36 -13.19
CA GLU A 130 13.76 6.70 -12.92
C GLU A 130 14.19 6.87 -11.46
N THR A 131 13.97 8.06 -10.89
CA THR A 131 14.20 8.29 -9.45
C THR A 131 13.30 7.42 -8.60
N ALA A 132 12.01 7.34 -8.91
CA ALA A 132 11.06 6.50 -8.18
C ALA A 132 11.46 5.02 -8.21
N LYS A 133 11.81 4.49 -9.40
CA LYS A 133 12.29 3.11 -9.57
C LYS A 133 13.59 2.84 -8.81
N SER A 134 14.56 3.74 -8.93
CA SER A 134 15.86 3.61 -8.25
C SER A 134 15.69 3.63 -6.72
N CYS A 135 14.88 4.56 -6.20
CA CYS A 135 14.59 4.65 -4.77
C CYS A 135 13.87 3.39 -4.24
N ALA A 136 12.89 2.88 -4.99
CA ALA A 136 12.21 1.64 -4.60
C ALA A 136 13.19 0.47 -4.55
N ALA A 137 13.96 0.26 -5.62
CA ALA A 137 14.94 -0.82 -5.72
C ALA A 137 16.01 -0.77 -4.62
N GLU A 138 16.45 0.43 -4.21
CA GLU A 138 17.43 0.62 -3.13
C GLU A 138 16.92 0.04 -1.80
N VAL A 139 15.70 0.36 -1.41
CA VAL A 139 15.10 -0.13 -0.16
C VAL A 139 14.69 -1.60 -0.27
N GLU A 140 14.11 -2.00 -1.41
CA GLU A 140 13.74 -3.39 -1.68
C GLU A 140 14.94 -4.34 -1.58
N GLN A 141 16.09 -3.93 -2.11
CA GLN A 141 17.32 -4.71 -2.01
C GLN A 141 17.77 -4.90 -0.55
N ILE A 142 17.65 -3.87 0.29
CA ILE A 142 17.97 -4.00 1.71
C ILE A 142 16.96 -4.92 2.39
N LEU A 143 15.67 -4.76 2.12
CA LEU A 143 14.63 -5.63 2.69
C LEU A 143 14.81 -7.09 2.29
N GLN A 144 15.25 -7.37 1.08
CA GLN A 144 15.35 -8.72 0.54
C GLN A 144 16.67 -9.40 0.89
N HIS A 145 17.79 -8.68 0.81
CA HIS A 145 19.14 -9.25 0.81
C HIS A 145 20.13 -8.58 1.75
N GLY A 146 19.82 -7.35 2.23
CA GLY A 146 20.70 -6.57 3.07
C GLY A 146 20.45 -6.72 4.56
N ASP A 147 20.89 -5.73 5.32
CA ASP A 147 20.61 -5.61 6.74
C ASP A 147 19.19 -5.04 6.98
N PHE A 148 18.19 -5.87 6.65
CA PHE A 148 16.79 -5.49 6.80
C PHE A 148 16.40 -5.30 8.27
N HIS A 149 17.05 -5.99 9.20
CA HIS A 149 16.79 -5.82 10.63
C HIS A 149 17.10 -4.40 11.07
N TYR A 150 18.30 -3.90 10.73
CA TYR A 150 18.70 -2.53 11.02
C TYR A 150 17.77 -1.50 10.34
N LEU A 151 17.38 -1.74 9.08
CA LEU A 151 16.45 -0.85 8.37
C LEU A 151 15.10 -0.80 9.07
N ILE A 152 14.48 -1.94 9.37
CA ILE A 152 13.16 -2.04 10.00
C ILE A 152 13.17 -1.44 11.42
N GLU A 153 14.22 -1.67 12.19
CA GLU A 153 14.37 -1.10 13.54
C GLU A 153 14.39 0.44 13.50
N ASN A 154 15.04 1.00 12.49
CA ASN A 154 15.32 2.43 12.39
C ASN A 154 14.42 3.19 11.41
N MET A 155 13.49 2.56 10.71
CA MET A 155 12.66 3.23 9.70
C MET A 155 11.63 4.20 10.28
N TYR A 156 11.24 4.02 11.55
CA TYR A 156 10.18 4.81 12.19
C TYR A 156 10.64 6.23 12.53
N SER A 157 10.45 7.14 11.58
CA SER A 157 10.70 8.57 11.75
C SER A 157 9.88 9.34 10.72
N GLU A 158 9.44 10.54 11.06
CA GLU A 158 8.83 11.49 10.14
C GLU A 158 9.87 12.39 9.45
N GLN A 159 11.14 12.24 9.82
CA GLN A 159 12.26 12.98 9.25
C GLN A 159 13.24 12.06 8.50
N PRO A 160 13.73 12.52 7.32
CA PRO A 160 13.42 13.78 6.66
C PRO A 160 12.02 13.78 6.03
N ASP A 161 11.36 14.92 6.01
CA ASP A 161 10.04 15.16 5.41
C ASP A 161 10.13 15.79 4.01
N ARG A 162 11.35 16.12 3.56
CA ARG A 162 11.64 16.72 2.26
C ARG A 162 12.69 15.94 1.50
N TRP A 163 12.45 15.80 0.19
CA TRP A 163 13.43 15.18 -0.71
C TRP A 163 14.65 16.07 -0.94
N SER A 164 15.82 15.45 -0.98
CA SER A 164 17.02 15.97 -1.60
C SER A 164 17.77 14.82 -2.26
N PRO A 165 18.34 14.99 -3.45
CA PRO A 165 19.22 13.99 -4.06
C PRO A 165 20.46 13.70 -3.21
N ASP A 166 20.83 14.61 -2.32
CA ASP A 166 21.98 14.48 -1.41
C ASP A 166 21.66 13.64 -0.16
N LEU A 167 20.41 13.24 0.05
CA LEU A 167 20.06 12.32 1.13
C LEU A 167 20.81 11.00 0.98
N GLN A 168 21.41 10.53 2.08
CA GLN A 168 22.19 9.29 2.13
C GLN A 168 21.78 8.40 3.31
N GLY A 169 22.08 7.11 3.19
CA GLY A 169 21.90 6.14 4.25
C GLY A 169 20.47 6.12 4.82
N LEU A 170 20.36 6.00 6.14
CA LEU A 170 19.08 5.86 6.81
C LEU A 170 18.11 7.03 6.59
N ALA A 171 18.60 8.26 6.50
CA ALA A 171 17.75 9.41 6.21
C ALA A 171 17.08 9.28 4.83
N ARG A 172 17.83 8.85 3.82
CA ARG A 172 17.33 8.58 2.48
C ARG A 172 16.31 7.42 2.50
N HIS A 173 16.63 6.32 3.15
CA HIS A 173 15.74 5.16 3.25
C HIS A 173 14.41 5.48 3.98
N ARG A 174 14.46 6.30 5.04
CA ARG A 174 13.25 6.79 5.73
C ARG A 174 12.36 7.62 4.81
N TYR A 175 12.93 8.54 4.05
CA TYR A 175 12.16 9.31 3.08
C TYR A 175 11.49 8.41 2.04
N ILE A 176 12.23 7.45 1.49
CA ILE A 176 11.73 6.50 0.49
C ILE A 176 10.56 5.67 1.06
N ILE A 177 10.75 5.07 2.23
CA ILE A 177 9.71 4.27 2.90
C ILE A 177 8.47 5.13 3.18
N ASN A 178 8.65 6.34 3.72
CA ASN A 178 7.55 7.24 4.01
C ASN A 178 6.79 7.67 2.76
N THR A 179 7.50 7.91 1.67
CA THR A 179 6.88 8.21 0.37
C THR A 179 5.95 7.09 -0.07
N PHE A 180 6.48 5.88 -0.19
CA PHE A 180 5.73 4.76 -0.75
C PHE A 180 4.65 4.21 0.18
N THR A 181 4.77 4.43 1.51
CA THR A 181 3.90 3.74 2.46
C THR A 181 3.10 4.65 3.41
N ARG A 182 3.41 5.96 3.49
CA ARG A 182 2.76 6.82 4.49
C ARG A 182 2.31 8.19 3.99
N MET A 183 2.77 8.63 2.82
CA MET A 183 2.48 9.96 2.27
C MET A 183 0.97 10.16 2.05
N ARG A 184 0.48 11.37 2.34
CA ARG A 184 -0.89 11.84 2.05
C ARG A 184 -0.85 13.29 1.58
N PHE A 185 -0.77 14.20 2.52
CA PHE A 185 -0.67 15.63 2.27
C PHE A 185 0.78 16.09 2.23
N CYS A 186 0.99 17.13 1.44
CA CYS A 186 2.24 17.87 1.39
C CYS A 186 1.97 19.37 1.51
N TYR A 187 2.96 20.11 1.93
CA TYR A 187 3.02 21.56 1.75
C TYR A 187 3.37 21.89 0.29
N LEU A 188 3.14 23.12 -0.13
CA LEU A 188 3.47 23.57 -1.48
C LEU A 188 4.98 23.52 -1.81
N ASP A 189 5.83 23.47 -0.80
CA ASP A 189 7.29 23.28 -0.94
C ASP A 189 7.67 21.78 -0.95
N HIS A 190 6.71 20.89 -1.11
CA HIS A 190 6.81 19.43 -1.20
C HIS A 190 7.18 18.72 0.10
N ARG A 191 7.27 19.41 1.24
CA ARG A 191 7.43 18.74 2.53
C ARG A 191 6.18 17.89 2.84
N PHE A 192 6.41 16.70 3.38
CA PHE A 192 5.32 15.82 3.81
C PHE A 192 4.69 16.31 5.11
N ASP A 193 3.38 16.21 5.21
CA ASP A 193 2.65 16.25 6.46
C ASP A 193 2.18 14.84 6.82
N PHE A 194 2.52 14.37 8.02
CA PHE A 194 2.12 13.06 8.54
C PHE A 194 1.03 13.14 9.60
N ALA A 195 0.68 14.36 10.03
CA ALA A 195 -0.28 14.59 11.10
C ALA A 195 -1.72 14.58 10.58
N CYS A 196 -1.97 15.25 9.44
CA CYS A 196 -3.29 15.37 8.85
C CYS A 196 -3.76 14.03 8.25
N LYS A 197 -4.93 13.56 8.70
CA LYS A 197 -5.62 12.36 8.21
C LYS A 197 -7.08 12.64 7.87
N SER A 198 -7.45 13.91 7.88
CA SER A 198 -8.80 14.36 7.62
C SER A 198 -9.21 14.12 6.16
N PRO A 199 -10.52 14.08 5.86
CA PRO A 199 -11.01 14.24 4.48
C PRO A 199 -10.49 15.53 3.85
N LEU A 200 -10.45 15.59 2.50
CA LEU A 200 -9.90 16.74 1.78
C LEU A 200 -10.54 18.06 2.17
N LYS A 201 -11.86 18.08 2.34
CA LYS A 201 -12.66 19.26 2.70
C LYS A 201 -12.34 19.83 4.09
N ASP A 202 -11.81 19.00 4.98
CA ASP A 202 -11.52 19.37 6.38
C ASP A 202 -10.00 19.55 6.60
N ALA A 203 -9.20 19.44 5.55
CA ALA A 203 -7.76 19.61 5.64
C ALA A 203 -7.36 21.08 5.80
N PRO A 204 -6.29 21.39 6.54
CA PRO A 204 -5.71 22.73 6.58
C PRO A 204 -5.42 23.28 5.19
N ALA A 205 -5.69 24.59 4.97
CA ALA A 205 -5.57 25.22 3.66
C ALA A 205 -4.14 25.25 3.09
N GLU A 206 -3.13 25.12 3.96
CA GLU A 206 -1.71 25.01 3.58
C GLU A 206 -1.30 23.64 3.08
N LEU A 207 -2.17 22.63 3.24
CA LEU A 207 -1.90 21.26 2.84
C LEU A 207 -2.58 20.93 1.50
N THR A 208 -1.84 20.23 0.68
CA THR A 208 -2.29 19.78 -0.65
C THR A 208 -2.09 18.26 -0.76
N PRO A 209 -3.08 17.51 -1.27
CA PRO A 209 -2.85 16.10 -1.61
C PRO A 209 -1.65 15.97 -2.55
N TRP A 210 -0.78 14.98 -2.31
CA TRP A 210 0.44 14.80 -3.08
C TRP A 210 0.19 14.80 -4.60
N PHE A 211 -0.91 14.20 -5.05
CA PHE A 211 -1.27 14.05 -6.46
C PHE A 211 -1.80 15.35 -7.11
N ASN A 212 -2.05 16.40 -6.34
CA ASN A 212 -2.41 17.73 -6.83
C ASN A 212 -1.20 18.66 -6.96
N LEU A 213 -0.02 18.24 -6.51
CA LEU A 213 1.22 18.97 -6.76
C LEU A 213 1.68 18.78 -8.20
N ASP A 214 2.44 19.76 -8.71
CA ASP A 214 2.88 19.71 -10.11
C ASP A 214 4.06 18.72 -10.28
N ASN A 215 3.74 17.57 -10.86
CA ASN A 215 4.74 16.60 -11.28
C ASN A 215 4.34 16.03 -12.66
N PRO A 216 5.18 16.18 -13.70
CA PRO A 216 4.89 15.66 -15.03
C PRO A 216 4.57 14.16 -15.07
N LEU A 217 5.17 13.36 -14.16
CA LEU A 217 4.94 11.93 -14.07
C LEU A 217 3.47 11.58 -13.83
N TYR A 218 2.76 12.37 -13.01
CA TYR A 218 1.35 12.15 -12.68
C TYR A 218 0.40 12.29 -13.87
N LYS A 219 0.85 13.03 -14.90
CA LYS A 219 0.11 13.25 -16.16
C LYS A 219 0.50 12.23 -17.25
N GLN A 220 1.65 11.57 -17.10
CA GLN A 220 2.21 10.67 -18.11
C GLN A 220 1.85 9.22 -17.87
N ILE A 221 1.84 8.77 -16.63
CA ILE A 221 1.61 7.37 -16.27
C ILE A 221 0.55 7.31 -15.18
N PRO A 222 -0.54 6.58 -15.38
CA PRO A 222 -1.54 6.36 -14.34
C PRO A 222 -0.95 5.73 -13.09
N ILE A 223 -1.40 6.19 -11.92
CA ILE A 223 -0.94 5.74 -10.60
C ILE A 223 -2.10 5.13 -9.83
N VAL A 224 -1.92 3.92 -9.34
CA VAL A 224 -2.86 3.20 -8.48
C VAL A 224 -2.28 3.10 -7.08
N PHE A 225 -3.06 3.45 -6.06
CA PHE A 225 -2.61 3.46 -4.67
C PHE A 225 -3.74 3.18 -3.67
N GLY A 226 -3.38 2.92 -2.43
CA GLY A 226 -4.26 2.68 -1.28
C GLY A 226 -4.07 3.65 -0.13
N HIS A 227 -3.90 3.14 1.09
CA HIS A 227 -3.43 3.86 2.28
C HIS A 227 -4.34 4.96 2.83
N TRP A 228 -5.13 5.60 2.01
CA TRP A 228 -5.81 6.84 2.35
C TRP A 228 -7.33 6.70 2.36
N ALA A 229 -7.83 5.94 3.34
CA ALA A 229 -9.27 5.62 3.46
C ALA A 229 -10.19 6.86 3.50
N SER A 230 -9.71 8.01 3.99
CA SER A 230 -10.51 9.24 4.01
C SER A 230 -10.67 9.93 2.65
N LEU A 231 -10.06 9.39 1.58
CA LEU A 231 -10.36 9.77 0.19
C LEU A 231 -11.61 9.09 -0.38
N VAL A 232 -12.28 8.27 0.40
CA VAL A 232 -13.51 7.60 -0.04
C VAL A 232 -14.51 8.63 -0.58
N ASP A 233 -15.00 8.39 -1.82
CA ASP A 233 -15.93 9.26 -2.54
C ASP A 233 -15.38 10.66 -2.92
N GLU A 234 -14.10 10.93 -2.67
CA GLU A 234 -13.44 12.16 -3.10
C GLU A 234 -12.90 12.01 -4.54
N PRO A 235 -13.05 13.03 -5.39
CA PRO A 235 -12.53 12.97 -6.74
C PRO A 235 -11.01 13.07 -6.76
N THR A 236 -10.38 12.25 -7.60
CA THR A 236 -8.94 12.32 -7.91
C THR A 236 -8.74 12.82 -9.34
N PRO A 237 -7.59 13.43 -9.68
CA PRO A 237 -7.27 13.80 -11.04
C PRO A 237 -7.30 12.60 -12.00
N PRO A 238 -7.56 12.82 -13.31
CA PRO A 238 -7.49 11.76 -14.31
C PRO A 238 -6.15 11.02 -14.26
N GLY A 239 -6.20 9.69 -14.24
CA GLY A 239 -5.01 8.83 -14.12
C GLY A 239 -4.58 8.53 -12.68
N ILE A 240 -5.20 9.11 -11.66
CA ILE A 240 -4.93 8.83 -10.26
C ILE A 240 -6.07 8.00 -9.68
N TYR A 241 -5.76 6.79 -9.20
CA TYR A 241 -6.75 5.81 -8.71
C TYR A 241 -6.49 5.48 -7.26
N ALA A 242 -7.26 6.09 -6.35
CA ALA A 242 -7.26 5.80 -4.93
C ALA A 242 -8.24 4.64 -4.64
N LEU A 243 -7.76 3.50 -4.17
CA LEU A 243 -8.58 2.30 -4.00
C LEU A 243 -8.85 1.92 -2.54
N ASP A 244 -8.16 2.52 -1.56
CA ASP A 244 -8.51 2.33 -0.15
C ASP A 244 -9.81 3.07 0.15
N THR A 245 -10.86 2.31 0.33
CA THR A 245 -12.21 2.83 0.64
C THR A 245 -12.68 2.39 2.02
N GLY A 246 -11.75 2.01 2.88
CA GLY A 246 -11.99 1.83 4.30
C GLY A 246 -12.83 0.60 4.66
N CYS A 247 -12.62 -0.54 4.00
CA CYS A 247 -13.36 -1.77 4.28
C CYS A 247 -13.32 -2.11 5.78
N VAL A 248 -12.14 -2.15 6.38
CA VAL A 248 -11.94 -2.44 7.80
C VAL A 248 -12.51 -1.37 8.74
N TRP A 249 -12.86 -0.21 8.20
CA TRP A 249 -13.54 0.89 8.90
C TRP A 249 -15.06 0.86 8.67
N ASN A 250 -15.61 -0.32 8.36
CA ASN A 250 -17.03 -0.56 8.12
C ASN A 250 -17.60 0.14 6.88
N ASN A 251 -16.75 0.45 5.91
CA ASN A 251 -17.19 0.98 4.63
C ASN A 251 -17.19 -0.12 3.56
N ARG A 252 -16.36 -0.06 2.54
CA ARG A 252 -16.33 -1.03 1.45
C ARG A 252 -14.90 -1.33 1.00
N MET A 253 -14.72 -2.47 0.36
CA MET A 253 -13.56 -2.80 -0.45
C MET A 253 -13.84 -2.42 -1.90
N THR A 254 -12.87 -1.81 -2.57
CA THR A 254 -12.97 -1.40 -3.96
C THR A 254 -11.97 -2.15 -4.83
N MET A 255 -12.47 -2.64 -5.97
CA MET A 255 -11.69 -3.27 -7.03
C MET A 255 -11.87 -2.51 -8.34
N LEU A 256 -10.78 -2.24 -9.03
CA LEU A 256 -10.73 -1.58 -10.35
C LEU A 256 -10.38 -2.63 -11.41
N ARG A 257 -11.18 -2.76 -12.46
CA ARG A 257 -10.78 -3.47 -13.68
C ARG A 257 -10.04 -2.51 -14.61
N TRP A 258 -8.81 -2.88 -14.98
CA TRP A 258 -7.91 -1.96 -15.67
C TRP A 258 -8.34 -1.63 -17.10
N GLU A 259 -8.91 -2.56 -17.82
CA GLU A 259 -9.20 -2.44 -19.25
C GLU A 259 -10.22 -1.36 -19.57
N ASP A 260 -11.25 -1.24 -18.73
CA ASP A 260 -12.38 -0.29 -18.93
C ASP A 260 -12.58 0.67 -17.75
N LYS A 261 -11.69 0.59 -16.75
CA LYS A 261 -11.74 1.41 -15.53
C LYS A 261 -13.03 1.23 -14.71
N GLN A 262 -13.69 0.08 -14.88
CA GLN A 262 -14.89 -0.24 -14.10
C GLN A 262 -14.53 -0.53 -12.65
N LEU A 263 -15.26 0.09 -11.73
CA LEU A 263 -15.16 -0.15 -10.30
C LEU A 263 -16.18 -1.19 -9.85
N PHE A 264 -15.74 -2.10 -9.01
CA PHE A 264 -16.58 -3.05 -8.28
C PHE A 264 -16.38 -2.81 -6.79
N THR A 265 -17.45 -2.81 -6.02
CA THR A 265 -17.36 -2.56 -4.58
C THR A 265 -18.08 -3.64 -3.79
N GLN A 266 -17.55 -3.96 -2.62
CA GLN A 266 -18.15 -4.87 -1.65
C GLN A 266 -18.20 -4.18 -0.29
N THR A 267 -19.39 -3.91 0.22
CA THR A 267 -19.57 -3.39 1.58
C THR A 267 -19.01 -4.39 2.60
N ALA A 268 -18.44 -3.89 3.68
CA ALA A 268 -17.99 -4.71 4.79
C ALA A 268 -19.10 -5.65 5.25
N VAL A 269 -18.81 -6.95 5.31
CA VAL A 269 -19.80 -7.98 5.64
C VAL A 269 -20.06 -8.11 7.13
N LYS A 270 -19.23 -7.47 7.94
CA LYS A 270 -19.33 -7.46 9.42
C LYS A 270 -18.80 -6.15 9.97
N ASN A 271 -19.09 -5.89 11.25
CA ASN A 271 -18.51 -4.77 11.97
C ASN A 271 -17.10 -5.12 12.42
N TYR A 272 -16.11 -4.39 11.91
CA TYR A 272 -14.69 -4.53 12.29
C TYR A 272 -14.27 -3.62 13.46
N SER A 273 -15.14 -2.68 13.89
CA SER A 273 -14.82 -1.68 14.93
C SER A 273 -14.93 -2.22 16.35
N ASP A 274 -15.45 -3.44 16.55
CA ASP A 274 -15.57 -4.07 17.88
C ASP A 274 -14.19 -4.61 18.33
N PHE A 275 -13.33 -3.68 18.81
CA PHE A 275 -12.00 -3.97 19.35
C PHE A 275 -11.97 -3.91 20.87
#